data_5ba7d10853fd04542b229a4a415bb0f3
#
_entry.id   5ba7d10853fd04542b229a4a415bb0f3
#
_cell.length_a   1.000
_cell.length_b   1.000
_cell.length_c   1.000
_cell.angle_alpha   90.00
_cell.angle_beta   90.00
_cell.angle_gamma   90.00
#
_symmetry.space_group_name_H-M   'P 1'
#
loop_
_entity.id
_entity.type
_entity.pdbx_description
1 polymer ?
#
loop_
_entity_poly.entity_id
_entity_poly.type
_entity_poly.pdbx_seq_one_letter_code
_entity_poly.pdbx_strand_id
1 'polypeptide(L)'
;MDVPGTMDNLEQPAVNMVCKTCSSNETFNMVNEYQELHGYSNVPTANENLRLIYLCQSCKKQKREFCIYVSPERDYLYKYGQYPEWEIKIDKGLEKTLHKHSKAFRKGLVCESQGYGIGAFAYYRRITEDIIDELLESITELIDTEHKAEYLEALEKTKTTRVAQEKINLVKDLLPSILKPNGMNPLGVLHSELSEGLHAESDEACLENANHIKSILIFLLNQIVKRKESARGFT
;
A
#
# COMPACT_ATOMS: atom_id res chain seq x y z
N MET A 1 7.83 -10.54 25.82
CA MET A 1 8.49 -9.37 26.48
C MET A 1 7.43 -8.82 27.40
N ASP A 2 7.62 -8.94 28.71
CA ASP A 2 6.58 -8.54 29.64
C ASP A 2 6.56 -7.02 29.81
N VAL A 3 5.39 -6.41 29.71
CA VAL A 3 5.23 -4.98 29.95
C VAL A 3 5.43 -4.70 31.45
N PRO A 4 6.21 -3.67 31.83
CA PRO A 4 6.39 -3.29 33.23
C PRO A 4 5.07 -3.12 33.98
N GLY A 5 5.03 -3.52 35.26
CA GLY A 5 3.79 -3.55 36.04
C GLY A 5 3.20 -2.21 36.38
N THR A 6 4.00 -1.14 36.33
CA THR A 6 3.58 0.23 36.65
C THR A 6 4.01 1.22 35.57
N MET A 7 3.28 2.30 35.46
CA MET A 7 3.52 3.37 34.46
C MET A 7 4.90 4.02 34.63
N ASP A 8 5.37 4.17 35.86
CA ASP A 8 6.66 4.80 36.17
C ASP A 8 7.86 3.99 35.62
N ASN A 9 7.66 2.69 35.40
CA ASN A 9 8.68 1.79 34.89
C ASN A 9 8.63 1.61 33.36
N LEU A 10 7.68 2.26 32.68
CA LEU A 10 7.63 2.22 31.22
C LEU A 10 8.75 3.07 30.62
N GLU A 11 9.50 2.47 29.71
CA GLU A 11 10.54 3.17 28.98
C GLU A 11 9.96 4.22 28.03
N GLN A 12 10.67 5.32 27.85
CA GLN A 12 10.37 6.38 26.90
C GLN A 12 11.41 6.43 25.77
N PRO A 13 11.44 5.43 24.89
CA PRO A 13 12.47 5.34 23.86
C PRO A 13 12.37 6.49 22.87
N ALA A 14 13.51 7.01 22.43
CA ALA A 14 13.55 7.88 21.26
C ALA A 14 13.26 7.08 19.99
N VAL A 15 12.50 7.65 19.06
CA VAL A 15 12.11 6.99 17.81
C VAL A 15 12.53 7.83 16.62
N ASN A 16 13.16 7.21 15.62
CA ASN A 16 13.50 7.88 14.36
C ASN A 16 12.33 7.76 13.37
N MET A 17 11.83 8.91 12.92
CA MET A 17 10.69 9.00 12.02
C MET A 17 10.87 10.16 11.03
N VAL A 18 10.19 10.06 9.88
CA VAL A 18 10.17 11.17 8.92
C VAL A 18 9.43 12.36 9.52
N CYS A 19 10.12 13.49 9.63
CA CYS A 19 9.54 14.78 9.97
C CYS A 19 9.12 15.51 8.67
N LYS A 20 7.82 15.82 8.53
CA LYS A 20 7.32 16.57 7.35
C LYS A 20 7.86 18.00 7.31
N THR A 21 8.03 18.63 8.48
CA THR A 21 8.55 20.00 8.59
C THR A 21 10.02 20.07 8.21
N CYS A 22 10.83 19.08 8.61
CA CYS A 22 12.25 19.01 8.27
C CYS A 22 12.51 18.38 6.91
N SER A 23 11.52 17.62 6.37
CA SER A 23 11.63 16.80 5.15
C SER A 23 12.71 15.72 5.21
N SER A 24 13.05 15.23 6.40
CA SER A 24 14.11 14.27 6.71
C SER A 24 13.72 13.31 7.82
N ASN A 25 14.50 12.22 7.97
CA ASN A 25 14.42 11.37 9.14
C ASN A 25 15.00 12.10 10.33
N GLU A 26 14.23 12.21 11.39
CA GLU A 26 14.58 12.94 12.60
C GLU A 26 14.31 12.10 13.84
N THR A 27 15.02 12.40 14.92
CA THR A 27 14.73 11.82 16.23
C THR A 27 13.53 12.51 16.85
N PHE A 28 12.59 11.72 17.33
CA PHE A 28 11.45 12.16 18.11
C PHE A 28 11.57 11.62 19.53
N ASN A 29 11.46 12.50 20.52
CA ASN A 29 11.40 12.11 21.92
C ASN A 29 9.96 12.23 22.43
N MET A 30 9.59 11.33 23.32
CA MET A 30 8.34 11.40 24.04
C MET A 30 8.33 12.66 24.93
N VAL A 31 7.22 13.39 24.95
CA VAL A 31 7.10 14.68 25.62
C VAL A 31 5.93 14.76 26.60
N ASN A 32 5.19 13.68 26.77
CA ASN A 32 4.18 13.56 27.81
C ASN A 32 4.58 12.46 28.79
N GLU A 33 4.12 12.57 30.00
CA GLU A 33 4.15 11.49 30.96
C GLU A 33 2.99 10.53 30.70
N TYR A 34 3.15 9.26 31.07
CA TYR A 34 2.08 8.27 30.91
C TYR A 34 0.86 8.58 31.79
N GLN A 35 1.08 9.38 32.85
CA GLN A 35 0.04 9.87 33.74
C GLN A 35 0.02 11.40 33.76
N GLU A 36 -1.17 11.96 33.59
CA GLU A 36 -1.43 13.38 33.84
C GLU A 36 -1.96 13.63 35.28
N LEU A 37 -2.08 12.58 36.11
CA LEU A 37 -2.61 12.66 37.46
C LEU A 37 -1.49 12.87 38.48
N HIS A 38 -1.41 14.07 38.99
CA HIS A 38 -0.51 14.43 40.05
C HIS A 38 -0.72 13.56 41.30
N GLY A 39 0.34 12.84 41.72
CA GLY A 39 0.45 12.32 43.04
C GLY A 39 0.31 10.81 43.29
N TYR A 40 0.20 9.98 42.24
CA TYR A 40 0.21 8.53 42.40
C TYR A 40 1.41 7.90 41.71
N SER A 41 2.45 7.56 42.46
CA SER A 41 3.44 6.56 42.08
C SER A 41 2.74 5.18 42.07
N ASN A 42 3.05 4.31 41.10
CA ASN A 42 2.58 2.94 40.99
C ASN A 42 1.18 2.73 40.35
N VAL A 43 0.79 3.52 39.37
CA VAL A 43 -0.41 3.18 38.60
C VAL A 43 -0.16 1.94 37.74
N PRO A 44 -1.01 0.91 37.87
CA PRO A 44 -0.87 -0.31 37.07
C PRO A 44 -0.95 -0.01 35.58
N THR A 45 -0.19 -0.76 34.77
CA THR A 45 -0.25 -0.69 33.31
C THR A 45 -1.29 -1.64 32.72
N ALA A 46 -1.70 -2.66 33.47
CA ALA A 46 -2.62 -3.70 33.03
C ALA A 46 -3.98 -3.13 32.63
N ASN A 47 -4.49 -3.50 31.46
CA ASN A 47 -5.78 -3.06 30.92
C ASN A 47 -5.90 -1.54 30.69
N GLU A 48 -4.78 -0.86 30.50
CA GLU A 48 -4.74 0.60 30.33
C GLU A 48 -4.56 1.04 28.88
N ASN A 49 -5.09 2.23 28.61
CA ASN A 49 -4.93 2.92 27.32
C ASN A 49 -3.89 4.05 27.51
N LEU A 50 -2.80 3.94 26.78
CA LEU A 50 -1.70 4.90 26.81
C LEU A 50 -1.76 5.83 25.60
N ARG A 51 -1.59 7.12 25.81
CA ARG A 51 -1.39 8.11 24.76
C ARG A 51 0.05 8.59 24.80
N LEU A 52 0.82 8.26 23.76
CA LEU A 52 2.23 8.61 23.65
C LEU A 52 2.37 9.80 22.68
N ILE A 53 2.94 10.91 23.15
CA ILE A 53 3.14 12.11 22.33
C ILE A 53 4.63 12.30 22.11
N TYR A 54 5.05 12.22 20.85
CA TYR A 54 6.42 12.39 20.41
C TYR A 54 6.59 13.73 19.69
N LEU A 55 7.68 14.44 19.99
CA LEU A 55 8.04 15.73 19.39
C LEU A 55 9.36 15.59 18.62
N CYS A 56 9.37 16.06 17.37
CA CYS A 56 10.60 16.18 16.59
C CYS A 56 11.66 17.02 17.31
N GLN A 57 12.86 16.47 17.48
CA GLN A 57 13.91 17.14 18.25
C GLN A 57 14.60 18.26 17.44
N SER A 58 14.57 18.19 16.10
CA SER A 58 15.18 19.21 15.24
C SER A 58 14.30 20.46 15.11
N CYS A 59 13.06 20.33 14.63
CA CYS A 59 12.19 21.51 14.43
C CYS A 59 11.37 21.91 15.65
N LYS A 60 11.20 21.04 16.64
CA LYS A 60 10.36 21.26 17.84
C LYS A 60 8.89 21.64 17.52
N LYS A 61 8.41 21.33 16.32
CA LYS A 61 7.06 21.71 15.82
C LYS A 61 6.19 20.51 15.53
N GLN A 62 6.74 19.50 14.83
CA GLN A 62 5.96 18.34 14.44
C GLN A 62 5.80 17.36 15.57
N LYS A 63 4.54 17.02 15.88
CA LYS A 63 4.17 16.00 16.86
C LYS A 63 3.67 14.75 16.13
N ARG A 64 3.85 13.60 16.79
CA ARG A 64 3.20 12.34 16.48
C ARG A 64 2.62 11.76 17.75
N GLU A 65 1.43 11.21 17.66
CA GLU A 65 0.72 10.61 18.78
C GLU A 65 0.42 9.15 18.45
N PHE A 66 0.57 8.29 19.45
CA PHE A 66 0.24 6.88 19.34
C PHE A 66 -0.70 6.51 20.48
N CYS A 67 -1.74 5.74 20.15
CA CYS A 67 -2.68 5.18 21.11
C CYS A 67 -2.37 3.69 21.25
N ILE A 68 -1.97 3.28 22.43
CA ILE A 68 -1.52 1.92 22.77
C ILE A 68 -2.43 1.37 23.86
N TYR A 69 -2.90 0.14 23.69
CA TYR A 69 -3.57 -0.62 24.74
C TYR A 69 -2.62 -1.66 25.31
N VAL A 70 -2.63 -1.81 26.63
CA VAL A 70 -1.89 -2.85 27.37
C VAL A 70 -2.86 -3.96 27.76
N SER A 71 -2.51 -5.20 27.42
CA SER A 71 -3.34 -6.37 27.81
C SER A 71 -3.47 -6.50 29.33
N PRO A 72 -4.54 -7.14 29.84
CA PRO A 72 -4.71 -7.37 31.29
C PRO A 72 -3.56 -8.15 31.91
N GLU A 73 -3.02 -9.12 31.19
CA GLU A 73 -1.89 -9.97 31.59
C GLU A 73 -0.53 -9.32 31.34
N ARG A 74 -0.51 -8.16 30.63
CA ARG A 74 0.70 -7.40 30.25
C ARG A 74 1.67 -8.19 29.36
N ASP A 75 1.16 -9.16 28.61
CA ASP A 75 1.92 -10.00 27.70
C ASP A 75 2.04 -9.40 26.28
N TYR A 76 1.17 -8.44 25.92
CA TYR A 76 1.27 -7.69 24.66
C TYR A 76 0.83 -6.23 24.79
N LEU A 77 1.31 -5.44 23.81
CA LEU A 77 0.89 -4.06 23.54
C LEU A 77 0.19 -4.03 22.19
N TYR A 78 -0.96 -3.36 22.11
CA TYR A 78 -1.70 -3.20 20.88
C TYR A 78 -1.84 -1.72 20.52
N LYS A 79 -1.26 -1.33 19.37
CA LYS A 79 -1.44 0.03 18.83
C LYS A 79 -2.77 0.09 18.07
N TYR A 80 -3.74 0.82 18.59
CA TYR A 80 -5.06 0.95 17.97
C TYR A 80 -5.30 2.30 17.30
N GLY A 81 -4.38 3.26 17.41
CA GLY A 81 -4.51 4.55 16.76
C GLY A 81 -3.22 5.36 16.68
N GLN A 82 -3.21 6.34 15.79
CA GLN A 82 -2.14 7.33 15.70
C GLN A 82 -2.60 8.63 15.04
N TYR A 83 -1.87 9.73 15.35
CA TYR A 83 -2.01 11.01 14.67
C TYR A 83 -0.62 11.60 14.35
N PRO A 84 -0.40 12.17 13.16
CA PRO A 84 -1.25 12.06 11.98
C PRO A 84 -1.40 10.62 11.49
N GLU A 85 -2.35 10.39 10.62
CA GLU A 85 -2.58 9.08 9.98
C GLU A 85 -1.30 8.50 9.41
N TRP A 86 -1.23 7.17 9.32
CA TRP A 86 -0.12 6.48 8.68
C TRP A 86 -0.05 6.87 7.20
N GLU A 87 1.08 7.44 6.80
CA GLU A 87 1.35 7.75 5.40
C GLU A 87 2.47 6.87 4.88
N ILE A 88 2.13 6.02 3.93
CA ILE A 88 3.12 5.28 3.17
C ILE A 88 3.50 6.14 1.95
N LYS A 89 4.79 6.42 1.83
CA LYS A 89 5.33 7.10 0.65
C LYS A 89 5.37 6.12 -0.51
N ILE A 90 4.86 6.54 -1.65
CA ILE A 90 5.03 5.85 -2.92
C ILE A 90 6.04 6.62 -3.77
N ASP A 91 6.68 5.94 -4.69
CA ASP A 91 7.58 6.58 -5.66
C ASP A 91 6.84 7.66 -6.46
N LYS A 92 7.52 8.78 -6.73
CA LYS A 92 6.91 9.93 -7.43
C LYS A 92 6.49 9.58 -8.87
N GLY A 93 7.22 8.70 -9.54
CA GLY A 93 6.88 8.23 -10.88
C GLY A 93 5.59 7.40 -10.85
N LEU A 94 5.51 6.45 -9.90
CA LEU A 94 4.30 5.64 -9.69
C LEU A 94 3.12 6.51 -9.26
N GLU A 95 3.32 7.48 -8.38
CA GLU A 95 2.27 8.42 -7.96
C GLU A 95 1.71 9.21 -9.14
N LYS A 96 2.61 9.70 -10.01
CA LYS A 96 2.22 10.42 -11.23
C LYS A 96 1.43 9.54 -12.19
N THR A 97 1.81 8.27 -12.32
CA THR A 97 1.15 7.31 -13.21
C THR A 97 -0.22 6.89 -12.69
N LEU A 98 -0.34 6.68 -11.39
CA LEU A 98 -1.61 6.36 -10.73
C LEU A 98 -2.61 7.53 -10.69
N HIS A 99 -2.16 8.78 -10.89
CA HIS A 99 -3.00 9.98 -10.88
C HIS A 99 -4.05 10.00 -9.75
N LYS A 100 -5.33 10.03 -10.12
CA LYS A 100 -6.47 10.03 -9.19
C LYS A 100 -6.52 8.80 -8.27
N HIS A 101 -5.89 7.69 -8.67
CA HIS A 101 -5.89 6.43 -7.91
C HIS A 101 -4.80 6.38 -6.81
N SER A 102 -3.84 7.32 -6.79
CA SER A 102 -2.74 7.35 -5.81
C SER A 102 -3.24 7.31 -4.36
N LYS A 103 -4.35 7.97 -4.08
CA LYS A 103 -4.95 7.99 -2.72
C LYS A 103 -5.49 6.62 -2.33
N ALA A 104 -6.18 5.93 -3.24
CA ALA A 104 -6.69 4.58 -3.02
C ALA A 104 -5.54 3.58 -2.88
N PHE A 105 -4.49 3.72 -3.69
CA PHE A 105 -3.30 2.88 -3.63
C PHE A 105 -2.59 3.00 -2.26
N ARG A 106 -2.42 4.22 -1.73
CA ARG A 106 -1.89 4.42 -0.36
C ARG A 106 -2.74 3.76 0.71
N LYS A 107 -4.07 3.78 0.57
CA LYS A 107 -4.96 3.09 1.51
C LYS A 107 -4.78 1.57 1.44
N GLY A 108 -4.62 1.01 0.24
CA GLY A 108 -4.26 -0.40 0.06
C GLY A 108 -2.96 -0.76 0.78
N LEU A 109 -1.90 0.06 0.60
CA LEU A 109 -0.63 -0.13 1.30
C LEU A 109 -0.75 -0.03 2.84
N VAL A 110 -1.63 0.84 3.34
CA VAL A 110 -1.90 0.92 4.79
C VAL A 110 -2.59 -0.36 5.27
N CYS A 111 -3.62 -0.84 4.58
CA CYS A 111 -4.28 -2.11 4.90
C CYS A 111 -3.28 -3.26 4.92
N GLU A 112 -2.44 -3.37 3.90
CA GLU A 112 -1.38 -4.37 3.79
C GLU A 112 -0.41 -4.29 4.98
N SER A 113 0.05 -3.10 5.36
CA SER A 113 0.98 -2.90 6.47
C SER A 113 0.39 -3.24 7.85
N GLN A 114 -0.93 -3.33 7.94
CA GLN A 114 -1.65 -3.70 9.16
C GLN A 114 -2.17 -5.16 9.13
N GLY A 115 -1.87 -5.90 8.06
CA GLY A 115 -2.36 -7.28 7.90
C GLY A 115 -3.84 -7.39 7.48
N TYR A 116 -4.48 -6.28 7.10
CA TYR A 116 -5.87 -6.26 6.62
C TYR A 116 -5.94 -6.65 5.15
N GLY A 117 -5.78 -7.93 4.86
CA GLY A 117 -5.69 -8.48 3.51
C GLY A 117 -6.91 -8.21 2.66
N ILE A 118 -8.11 -8.42 3.20
CA ILE A 118 -9.39 -8.13 2.53
C ILE A 118 -9.44 -6.66 2.09
N GLY A 119 -9.04 -5.73 2.97
CA GLY A 119 -8.99 -4.31 2.65
C GLY A 119 -7.96 -3.97 1.58
N ALA A 120 -6.74 -4.52 1.67
CA ALA A 120 -5.69 -4.32 0.68
C ALA A 120 -6.12 -4.83 -0.70
N PHE A 121 -6.62 -6.06 -0.77
CA PHE A 121 -7.13 -6.68 -1.99
C PHE A 121 -8.25 -5.85 -2.63
N ALA A 122 -9.24 -5.43 -1.85
CA ALA A 122 -10.36 -4.62 -2.34
C ALA A 122 -9.88 -3.30 -2.98
N TYR A 123 -8.91 -2.60 -2.37
CA TYR A 123 -8.34 -1.38 -2.94
C TYR A 123 -7.59 -1.64 -4.25
N TYR A 124 -6.73 -2.65 -4.31
CA TYR A 124 -5.94 -2.92 -5.52
C TYR A 124 -6.80 -3.45 -6.66
N ARG A 125 -7.76 -4.33 -6.36
CA ARG A 125 -8.76 -4.79 -7.32
C ARG A 125 -9.53 -3.62 -7.91
N ARG A 126 -10.06 -2.72 -7.08
CA ARG A 126 -10.80 -1.54 -7.53
C ARG A 126 -9.97 -0.64 -8.44
N ILE A 127 -8.71 -0.40 -8.07
CA ILE A 127 -7.79 0.39 -8.91
C ILE A 127 -7.62 -0.29 -10.26
N THR A 128 -7.40 -1.60 -10.29
CA THR A 128 -7.23 -2.37 -11.52
C THR A 128 -8.47 -2.25 -12.41
N GLU A 129 -9.66 -2.44 -11.85
CA GLU A 129 -10.93 -2.32 -12.57
C GLU A 129 -11.13 -0.92 -13.18
N ASP A 130 -10.70 0.12 -12.45
CA ASP A 130 -10.84 1.52 -12.89
C ASP A 130 -9.82 1.92 -13.97
N ILE A 131 -8.63 1.29 -14.04
CA ILE A 131 -7.55 1.68 -14.97
C ILE A 131 -7.32 0.66 -16.09
N ILE A 132 -8.04 -0.46 -16.10
CA ILE A 132 -7.75 -1.56 -17.02
C ILE A 132 -7.79 -1.11 -18.49
N ASP A 133 -8.74 -0.28 -18.87
CA ASP A 133 -8.86 0.20 -20.25
C ASP A 133 -7.65 1.03 -20.67
N GLU A 134 -7.24 2.00 -19.83
CA GLU A 134 -6.05 2.84 -20.07
C GLU A 134 -4.76 1.99 -20.11
N LEU A 135 -4.70 0.95 -19.29
CA LEU A 135 -3.59 0.01 -19.24
C LEU A 135 -3.48 -0.78 -20.54
N LEU A 136 -4.58 -1.40 -20.99
CA LEU A 136 -4.62 -2.19 -22.21
C LEU A 136 -4.34 -1.33 -23.46
N GLU A 137 -4.88 -0.12 -23.54
CA GLU A 137 -4.55 0.82 -24.61
C GLU A 137 -3.07 1.18 -24.63
N SER A 138 -2.47 1.42 -23.47
CA SER A 138 -1.04 1.76 -23.36
C SER A 138 -0.12 0.62 -23.77
N ILE A 139 -0.53 -0.64 -23.60
CA ILE A 139 0.23 -1.81 -24.04
C ILE A 139 0.35 -1.85 -25.58
N THR A 140 -0.58 -1.26 -26.32
CA THR A 140 -0.52 -1.17 -27.80
C THR A 140 0.80 -0.57 -28.31
N GLU A 141 1.41 0.35 -27.54
CA GLU A 141 2.69 0.99 -27.89
C GLU A 141 3.89 0.03 -27.73
N LEU A 142 3.72 -1.08 -27.03
CA LEU A 142 4.73 -2.10 -26.74
C LEU A 142 4.61 -3.32 -27.66
N ILE A 143 3.55 -3.43 -28.45
CA ILE A 143 3.28 -4.54 -29.37
C ILE A 143 4.11 -4.37 -30.63
N ASP A 144 4.78 -5.44 -31.06
CA ASP A 144 5.52 -5.49 -32.30
C ASP A 144 4.60 -5.31 -33.51
N THR A 145 5.11 -4.75 -34.60
CA THR A 145 4.35 -4.41 -35.81
C THR A 145 3.59 -5.62 -36.37
N GLU A 146 4.17 -6.80 -36.28
CA GLU A 146 3.62 -8.06 -36.77
C GLU A 146 2.33 -8.47 -36.04
N HIS A 147 2.27 -8.28 -34.71
CA HIS A 147 1.15 -8.68 -33.86
C HIS A 147 0.18 -7.53 -33.54
N LYS A 148 0.49 -6.33 -34.02
CA LYS A 148 -0.25 -5.11 -33.65
C LYS A 148 -1.70 -5.13 -34.14
N ALA A 149 -1.91 -5.65 -35.33
CA ALA A 149 -3.26 -5.71 -35.91
C ALA A 149 -4.16 -6.65 -35.11
N GLU A 150 -3.68 -7.82 -34.73
CA GLU A 150 -4.40 -8.80 -33.91
C GLU A 150 -4.72 -8.23 -32.52
N TYR A 151 -3.74 -7.57 -31.89
CA TYR A 151 -3.94 -6.94 -30.59
C TYR A 151 -5.01 -5.84 -30.66
N LEU A 152 -4.97 -4.98 -31.67
CA LEU A 152 -5.96 -3.91 -31.85
C LEU A 152 -7.38 -4.46 -32.06
N GLU A 153 -7.54 -5.55 -32.83
CA GLU A 153 -8.83 -6.20 -32.96
C GLU A 153 -9.36 -6.76 -31.65
N ALA A 154 -8.48 -7.40 -30.85
CA ALA A 154 -8.84 -7.87 -29.53
C ALA A 154 -9.18 -6.72 -28.58
N LEU A 155 -8.43 -5.61 -28.65
CA LEU A 155 -8.67 -4.40 -27.84
C LEU A 155 -10.04 -3.77 -28.17
N GLU A 156 -10.45 -3.73 -29.44
CA GLU A 156 -11.78 -3.26 -29.80
C GLU A 156 -12.89 -4.15 -29.20
N LYS A 157 -12.67 -5.47 -29.14
CA LYS A 157 -13.61 -6.39 -28.46
C LYS A 157 -13.73 -6.11 -26.96
N THR A 158 -12.68 -5.60 -26.28
CA THR A 158 -12.78 -5.25 -24.86
C THR A 158 -13.78 -4.14 -24.57
N LYS A 159 -14.10 -3.29 -25.55
CA LYS A 159 -15.09 -2.21 -25.41
C LYS A 159 -16.54 -2.72 -25.29
N THR A 160 -16.77 -3.98 -25.60
CA THR A 160 -18.14 -4.60 -25.56
C THR A 160 -18.50 -5.06 -24.14
N THR A 161 -17.53 -5.16 -23.22
CA THR A 161 -17.73 -5.57 -21.82
C THR A 161 -17.26 -4.52 -20.84
N ARG A 162 -17.85 -4.53 -19.64
CA ARG A 162 -17.41 -3.70 -18.49
C ARG A 162 -16.64 -4.50 -17.44
N VAL A 163 -16.58 -5.81 -17.60
CA VAL A 163 -15.95 -6.72 -16.65
C VAL A 163 -14.45 -6.77 -16.93
N ALA A 164 -13.62 -6.33 -15.99
CA ALA A 164 -12.16 -6.28 -16.14
C ALA A 164 -11.55 -7.64 -16.52
N GLN A 165 -12.04 -8.72 -15.92
CA GLN A 165 -11.60 -10.08 -16.23
C GLN A 165 -11.86 -10.49 -17.68
N GLU A 166 -13.03 -10.18 -18.22
CA GLU A 166 -13.37 -10.46 -19.61
C GLU A 166 -12.46 -9.67 -20.55
N LYS A 167 -12.19 -8.40 -20.24
CA LYS A 167 -11.25 -7.57 -21.01
C LYS A 167 -9.84 -8.17 -21.02
N ILE A 168 -9.34 -8.56 -19.86
CA ILE A 168 -8.02 -9.18 -19.73
C ILE A 168 -7.98 -10.50 -20.51
N ASN A 169 -9.03 -11.31 -20.42
CA ASN A 169 -9.10 -12.61 -21.10
C ASN A 169 -8.97 -12.48 -22.62
N LEU A 170 -9.48 -11.39 -23.21
CA LEU A 170 -9.41 -11.14 -24.65
C LEU A 170 -7.99 -10.83 -25.15
N VAL A 171 -7.12 -10.26 -24.30
CA VAL A 171 -5.81 -9.74 -24.71
C VAL A 171 -4.61 -10.40 -24.04
N LYS A 172 -4.80 -11.19 -22.96
CA LYS A 172 -3.71 -11.73 -22.14
C LYS A 172 -2.71 -12.57 -22.93
N ASP A 173 -3.17 -13.31 -23.92
CA ASP A 173 -2.31 -14.20 -24.71
C ASP A 173 -1.51 -13.45 -25.79
N LEU A 174 -1.94 -12.22 -26.13
CA LEU A 174 -1.31 -11.35 -27.12
C LEU A 174 -0.24 -10.43 -26.55
N LEU A 175 0.12 -10.57 -25.26
CA LEU A 175 1.16 -9.77 -24.64
C LEU A 175 2.53 -10.01 -25.29
N PRO A 176 3.30 -8.94 -25.57
CA PRO A 176 4.66 -9.07 -26.06
C PRO A 176 5.60 -9.68 -25.01
N SER A 177 6.66 -10.33 -25.48
CA SER A 177 7.65 -11.00 -24.61
C SER A 177 8.30 -10.06 -23.58
N ILE A 178 8.47 -8.79 -23.92
CA ILE A 178 9.02 -7.77 -23.00
C ILE A 178 8.13 -7.54 -21.76
N LEU A 179 6.86 -7.86 -21.85
CA LEU A 179 5.92 -7.81 -20.72
C LEU A 179 5.73 -9.15 -20.01
N LYS A 180 6.48 -10.20 -20.42
CA LYS A 180 6.44 -11.54 -19.82
C LYS A 180 7.74 -11.83 -19.06
N PRO A 181 7.96 -11.27 -17.85
CA PRO A 181 9.19 -11.48 -17.08
C PRO A 181 9.34 -12.98 -16.79
N ASN A 182 10.50 -13.55 -17.13
CA ASN A 182 10.80 -15.00 -17.00
C ASN A 182 9.73 -15.91 -17.64
N GLY A 183 9.06 -15.45 -18.69
CA GLY A 183 7.97 -16.20 -19.35
C GLY A 183 6.61 -16.15 -18.64
N MET A 184 6.52 -15.51 -17.47
CA MET A 184 5.27 -15.34 -16.74
C MET A 184 4.36 -14.33 -17.45
N ASN A 185 3.09 -14.69 -17.64
CA ASN A 185 2.10 -13.79 -18.21
C ASN A 185 1.41 -12.97 -17.12
N PRO A 186 1.75 -11.68 -16.93
CA PRO A 186 1.20 -10.88 -15.85
C PRO A 186 -0.31 -10.63 -15.97
N LEU A 187 -0.84 -10.51 -17.18
CA LEU A 187 -2.29 -10.40 -17.37
C LEU A 187 -3.02 -11.72 -17.08
N GLY A 188 -2.38 -12.87 -17.35
CA GLY A 188 -2.93 -14.18 -16.97
C GLY A 188 -3.07 -14.32 -15.47
N VAL A 189 -2.01 -13.94 -14.72
CA VAL A 189 -2.04 -13.95 -13.25
C VAL A 189 -3.09 -12.95 -12.74
N LEU A 190 -3.11 -11.72 -13.27
CA LEU A 190 -4.10 -10.72 -12.88
C LEU A 190 -5.55 -11.19 -13.11
N HIS A 191 -5.79 -11.89 -14.23
CA HIS A 191 -7.10 -12.49 -14.52
C HIS A 191 -7.49 -13.53 -13.46
N SER A 192 -6.56 -14.41 -13.06
CA SER A 192 -6.79 -15.42 -12.02
C SER A 192 -7.13 -14.76 -10.69
N GLU A 193 -6.29 -13.85 -10.23
CA GLU A 193 -6.48 -13.15 -8.95
C GLU A 193 -7.80 -12.36 -8.89
N LEU A 194 -8.19 -11.71 -9.97
CA LEU A 194 -9.46 -10.99 -10.04
C LEU A 194 -10.67 -11.95 -10.11
N SER A 195 -10.46 -13.21 -10.49
CA SER A 195 -11.52 -14.24 -10.56
C SER A 195 -11.87 -14.78 -9.18
N GLU A 196 -10.88 -14.82 -8.28
CA GLU A 196 -11.07 -15.27 -6.92
C GLU A 196 -11.93 -14.27 -6.15
N GLY A 197 -13.02 -14.76 -5.57
CA GLY A 197 -13.98 -13.91 -4.86
C GLY A 197 -13.53 -13.62 -3.43
N LEU A 198 -13.76 -12.40 -2.94
CA LEU A 198 -13.53 -12.00 -1.53
C LEU A 198 -14.32 -12.80 -0.49
N HIS A 199 -15.30 -13.60 -0.93
CA HIS A 199 -16.36 -14.09 -0.04
C HIS A 199 -16.01 -15.32 0.81
N ALA A 200 -14.85 -15.95 0.60
CA ALA A 200 -14.49 -17.19 1.30
C ALA A 200 -13.03 -17.22 1.80
N GLU A 201 -12.26 -16.13 1.63
CA GLU A 201 -10.85 -16.14 1.94
C GLU A 201 -10.51 -15.44 3.26
N SER A 202 -9.47 -15.96 3.92
CA SER A 202 -8.91 -15.32 5.12
C SER A 202 -8.18 -14.02 4.76
N ASP A 203 -7.91 -13.17 5.76
CA ASP A 203 -7.07 -11.97 5.56
C ASP A 203 -5.68 -12.34 5.02
N GLU A 204 -5.10 -13.47 5.42
CA GLU A 204 -3.79 -13.93 4.96
C GLU A 204 -3.81 -14.29 3.47
N ALA A 205 -4.81 -15.04 3.00
CA ALA A 205 -4.96 -15.36 1.57
C ALA A 205 -5.23 -14.10 0.74
N CYS A 206 -6.12 -13.23 1.21
CA CYS A 206 -6.37 -11.94 0.57
C CYS A 206 -5.13 -11.05 0.52
N LEU A 207 -4.23 -11.14 1.52
CA LEU A 207 -2.97 -10.38 1.54
C LEU A 207 -2.01 -10.87 0.46
N GLU A 208 -1.92 -12.18 0.24
CA GLU A 208 -1.13 -12.79 -0.82
C GLU A 208 -1.63 -12.35 -2.21
N ASN A 209 -2.93 -12.48 -2.46
CA ASN A 209 -3.57 -12.04 -3.70
C ASN A 209 -3.42 -10.52 -3.92
N ALA A 210 -3.55 -9.72 -2.87
CA ALA A 210 -3.30 -8.28 -2.91
C ALA A 210 -1.87 -7.94 -3.35
N ASN A 211 -0.87 -8.68 -2.83
CA ASN A 211 0.52 -8.51 -3.20
C ASN A 211 0.79 -8.87 -4.66
N HIS A 212 0.14 -9.91 -5.18
CA HIS A 212 0.23 -10.29 -6.59
C HIS A 212 -0.33 -9.18 -7.49
N ILE A 213 -1.57 -8.74 -7.25
CA ILE A 213 -2.20 -7.64 -8.02
C ILE A 213 -1.34 -6.37 -7.98
N LYS A 214 -0.89 -5.96 -6.79
CA LYS A 214 -0.02 -4.80 -6.61
C LYS A 214 1.28 -4.91 -7.44
N SER A 215 1.94 -6.05 -7.36
CA SER A 215 3.21 -6.29 -8.04
C SER A 215 3.05 -6.25 -9.57
N ILE A 216 1.99 -6.83 -10.09
CA ILE A 216 1.66 -6.81 -11.52
C ILE A 216 1.33 -5.40 -11.98
N LEU A 217 0.49 -4.67 -11.23
CA LEU A 217 0.16 -3.28 -11.52
C LEU A 217 1.42 -2.41 -11.61
N ILE A 218 2.27 -2.47 -10.59
CA ILE A 218 3.53 -1.69 -10.55
C ILE A 218 4.42 -2.06 -11.74
N PHE A 219 4.57 -3.35 -12.04
CA PHE A 219 5.37 -3.81 -13.18
C PHE A 219 4.86 -3.24 -14.50
N LEU A 220 3.56 -3.41 -14.81
CA LEU A 220 2.98 -2.96 -16.06
C LEU A 220 3.06 -1.43 -16.21
N LEU A 221 2.71 -0.69 -15.16
CA LEU A 221 2.79 0.77 -15.16
C LEU A 221 4.22 1.28 -15.36
N ASN A 222 5.22 0.64 -14.74
CA ASN A 222 6.63 1.00 -14.91
C ASN A 222 7.13 0.74 -16.34
N GLN A 223 6.69 -0.35 -17.00
CA GLN A 223 7.06 -0.62 -18.39
C GLN A 223 6.50 0.45 -19.34
N ILE A 224 5.25 0.87 -19.12
CA ILE A 224 4.60 1.93 -19.91
C ILE A 224 5.34 3.26 -19.73
N VAL A 225 5.69 3.63 -18.50
CA VAL A 225 6.44 4.87 -18.22
C VAL A 225 7.81 4.87 -18.88
N LYS A 226 8.59 3.79 -18.71
CA LYS A 226 9.91 3.64 -19.33
C LYS A 226 9.86 3.81 -20.85
N ARG A 227 8.85 3.24 -21.50
CA ARG A 227 8.69 3.37 -22.95
C ARG A 227 8.38 4.80 -23.38
N LYS A 228 7.45 5.46 -22.66
CA LYS A 228 7.10 6.87 -22.93
C LYS A 228 8.30 7.79 -22.75
N GLU A 229 9.15 7.55 -21.76
CA GLU A 229 10.38 8.32 -21.52
C GLU A 229 11.42 8.06 -22.62
N SER A 230 11.62 6.81 -23.03
CA SER A 230 12.53 6.46 -24.13
C SER A 230 12.09 7.12 -25.45
N ALA A 231 10.81 7.15 -25.74
CA ALA A 231 10.28 7.78 -26.94
C ALA A 231 10.48 9.32 -26.95
N ARG A 232 10.46 9.96 -25.78
CA ARG A 232 10.69 11.41 -25.62
C ARG A 232 12.18 11.80 -25.66
N GLY A 233 13.07 10.86 -25.32
CA GLY A 233 14.52 11.11 -25.34
C GLY A 233 15.15 11.08 -26.73
N PHE A 234 14.38 10.71 -27.76
CA PHE A 234 14.80 10.70 -29.18
C PHE A 234 14.22 11.86 -30.00
N THR A 235 13.51 12.79 -29.36
CA THR A 235 13.02 14.05 -29.96
C THR A 235 13.74 15.24 -29.35
#